data_48dfa33363f4373ff2229881ddf95160
#
_entry.id   48dfa33363f4373ff2229881ddf95160
#
_cell.length_a   1.000
_cell.length_b   1.000
_cell.length_c   1.000
_cell.angle_alpha   90.00
_cell.angle_beta   90.00
_cell.angle_gamma   90.00
#
_symmetry.space_group_name_H-M   'P 1'
#
loop_
_entity.id
_entity.type
_entity.pdbx_description
1 polymer ?
#
loop_
_entity_poly.entity_id
_entity_poly.type
_entity_poly.pdbx_seq_one_letter_code
_entity_poly.pdbx_strand_id
1 'polypeptide(L)'
;DKTIEVEQNADRLADFIMFAQRSFLLDLSKELNKGNISYAQFFLLGYLANDDFLTMTDISKKMGHSTAAATGLVDRLEKLGYVQRLHAADDRRKVMVQITRKGIEMVGRLRNLIADSISEVMAAQESGVTEDIQPIYAQLREFIASR
;
A
#
# COMPACT_ATOMS: atom_id res chain seq x y z
N ASP A 1 0.45 -32.07 13.02
CA ASP A 1 1.86 -31.72 12.82
C ASP A 1 1.95 -30.26 12.41
N LYS A 2 2.83 -29.52 13.09
CA LYS A 2 2.97 -28.07 12.94
C LYS A 2 3.33 -27.62 11.52
N THR A 3 4.05 -28.45 10.79
CA THR A 3 4.46 -28.18 9.40
C THR A 3 3.26 -28.26 8.44
N ILE A 4 2.42 -29.26 8.60
CA ILE A 4 1.21 -29.46 7.79
C ILE A 4 0.20 -28.33 8.03
N GLU A 5 0.06 -27.90 9.28
CA GLU A 5 -0.81 -26.77 9.65
C GLU A 5 -0.34 -25.45 9.03
N VAL A 6 0.97 -25.20 9.03
CA VAL A 6 1.56 -24.02 8.38
C VAL A 6 1.32 -24.03 6.88
N GLU A 7 1.52 -25.16 6.20
CA GLU A 7 1.27 -25.30 4.78
C GLU A 7 -0.21 -25.09 4.43
N GLN A 8 -1.12 -25.68 5.19
CA GLN A 8 -2.56 -25.49 4.99
C GLN A 8 -3.00 -24.03 5.21
N ASN A 9 -2.44 -23.36 6.18
CA ASN A 9 -2.73 -21.94 6.44
C ASN A 9 -2.17 -21.05 5.34
N ALA A 10 -0.98 -21.35 4.82
CA ALA A 10 -0.39 -20.65 3.69
C ALA A 10 -1.25 -20.80 2.42
N ASP A 11 -1.73 -22.00 2.13
CA ASP A 11 -2.62 -22.27 1.00
C ASP A 11 -3.94 -21.51 1.12
N ARG A 12 -4.57 -21.53 2.31
CA ARG A 12 -5.80 -20.79 2.56
C ARG A 12 -5.61 -19.29 2.37
N LEU A 13 -4.49 -18.75 2.84
CA LEU A 13 -4.17 -17.33 2.68
C LEU A 13 -3.90 -16.99 1.21
N ALA A 14 -3.19 -17.85 0.49
CA ALA A 14 -2.95 -17.70 -0.94
C ALA A 14 -4.26 -17.68 -1.73
N ASP A 15 -5.16 -18.62 -1.46
CA ASP A 15 -6.49 -18.66 -2.07
C ASP A 15 -7.29 -17.40 -1.74
N PHE A 16 -7.26 -16.95 -0.47
CA PHE A 16 -7.90 -15.71 -0.07
C PHE A 16 -7.36 -14.51 -0.85
N ILE A 17 -6.05 -14.36 -0.97
CA ILE A 17 -5.43 -13.28 -1.73
C ILE A 17 -5.85 -13.34 -3.20
N MET A 18 -5.83 -14.53 -3.81
CA MET A 18 -6.21 -14.72 -5.21
C MET A 18 -7.68 -14.39 -5.47
N PHE A 19 -8.59 -14.79 -4.58
CA PHE A 19 -10.02 -14.49 -4.70
C PHE A 19 -10.35 -13.05 -4.34
N ALA A 20 -9.70 -12.52 -3.32
CA ALA A 20 -9.83 -11.12 -2.93
C ALA A 20 -9.44 -10.16 -4.05
N GLN A 21 -8.44 -10.51 -4.85
CA GLN A 21 -8.06 -9.72 -6.02
C GLN A 21 -9.20 -9.48 -7.00
N ARG A 22 -10.10 -10.45 -7.20
CA ARG A 22 -11.27 -10.26 -8.08
C ARG A 22 -12.24 -9.22 -7.54
N SER A 23 -12.46 -9.20 -6.24
CA SER A 23 -13.43 -8.28 -5.60
C SER A 23 -12.87 -6.88 -5.44
N PHE A 24 -11.64 -6.74 -4.93
CA PHE A 24 -11.10 -5.40 -4.68
C PHE A 24 -10.43 -4.77 -5.89
N LEU A 25 -9.77 -5.56 -6.78
CA LEU A 25 -9.01 -4.96 -7.87
C LEU A 25 -9.87 -4.19 -8.84
N LEU A 26 -11.10 -4.65 -9.09
CA LEU A 26 -12.01 -3.90 -9.95
C LEU A 26 -12.42 -2.57 -9.33
N ASP A 27 -12.79 -2.57 -8.06
CA ASP A 27 -13.21 -1.37 -7.35
C ASP A 27 -12.01 -0.45 -7.10
N LEU A 28 -10.86 -1.00 -6.72
CA LEU A 28 -9.62 -0.27 -6.57
C LEU A 28 -9.19 0.37 -7.89
N SER A 29 -9.25 -0.37 -9.00
CA SER A 29 -8.94 0.15 -10.34
C SER A 29 -9.84 1.33 -10.73
N LYS A 30 -11.12 1.26 -10.42
CA LYS A 30 -12.06 2.36 -10.67
C LYS A 30 -11.66 3.62 -9.90
N GLU A 31 -11.35 3.48 -8.62
CA GLU A 31 -10.92 4.61 -7.78
C GLU A 31 -9.57 5.19 -8.23
N LEU A 32 -8.60 4.34 -8.58
CA LEU A 32 -7.32 4.79 -9.12
C LEU A 32 -7.50 5.53 -10.45
N ASN A 33 -8.37 5.05 -11.32
CA ASN A 33 -8.69 5.71 -12.59
C ASN A 33 -9.37 7.08 -12.37
N LYS A 34 -10.27 7.20 -11.40
CA LYS A 34 -10.86 8.50 -11.02
C LYS A 34 -9.80 9.48 -10.53
N GLY A 35 -8.84 9.02 -9.73
CA GLY A 35 -7.71 9.80 -9.26
C GLY A 35 -6.62 10.01 -10.32
N ASN A 36 -6.70 9.35 -11.45
CA ASN A 36 -5.74 9.38 -12.55
C ASN A 36 -4.33 8.97 -12.13
N ILE A 37 -4.22 7.97 -11.26
CA ILE A 37 -2.96 7.40 -10.77
C ILE A 37 -2.85 5.91 -11.10
N SER A 38 -1.60 5.44 -11.21
CA SER A 38 -1.26 4.03 -11.39
C SER A 38 -1.13 3.31 -10.05
N TYR A 39 -1.06 1.96 -10.09
CA TYR A 39 -0.73 1.16 -8.91
C TYR A 39 0.63 1.53 -8.31
N ALA A 40 1.65 1.77 -9.14
CA ALA A 40 2.97 2.17 -8.67
C ALA A 40 2.91 3.51 -7.91
N GLN A 41 2.16 4.48 -8.42
CA GLN A 41 1.93 5.75 -7.74
C GLN A 41 1.14 5.59 -6.44
N PHE A 42 0.16 4.71 -6.41
CA PHE A 42 -0.58 4.37 -5.19
C PHE A 42 0.34 3.76 -4.12
N PHE A 43 1.20 2.81 -4.49
CA PHE A 43 2.17 2.24 -3.56
C PHE A 43 3.13 3.29 -3.01
N LEU A 44 3.59 4.20 -3.86
CA LEU A 44 4.44 5.32 -3.41
C LEU A 44 3.70 6.21 -2.41
N LEU A 45 2.45 6.55 -2.65
CA LEU A 45 1.64 7.30 -1.69
C LEU A 45 1.48 6.56 -0.37
N GLY A 46 1.34 5.24 -0.40
CA GLY A 46 1.30 4.40 0.80
C GLY A 46 2.57 4.48 1.63
N TYR A 47 3.74 4.44 0.99
CA TYR A 47 5.01 4.66 1.69
C TYR A 47 5.10 6.06 2.29
N LEU A 48 4.74 7.08 1.54
CA LEU A 48 4.78 8.47 2.00
C LEU A 48 3.78 8.77 3.12
N ALA A 49 2.68 8.05 3.17
CA ALA A 49 1.69 8.19 4.24
C ALA A 49 2.21 7.71 5.61
N ASN A 50 3.17 6.80 5.60
CA ASN A 50 3.79 6.26 6.82
C ASN A 50 5.06 6.99 7.24
N ASP A 51 5.67 7.75 6.34
CA ASP A 51 6.91 8.49 6.59
C ASP A 51 6.66 10.00 6.49
N ASP A 52 7.38 10.79 7.26
CA ASP A 52 7.27 12.25 7.19
C ASP A 52 7.70 12.79 5.84
N PHE A 53 8.76 12.22 5.28
CA PHE A 53 9.28 12.51 3.96
C PHE A 53 10.18 11.38 3.47
N LEU A 54 10.37 11.29 2.16
CA LEU A 54 11.35 10.41 1.53
C LEU A 54 12.20 11.21 0.56
N THR A 55 13.50 10.90 0.50
CA THR A 55 14.37 11.42 -0.56
C THR A 55 14.12 10.69 -1.87
N MET A 56 14.56 11.24 -3.00
CA MET A 56 14.44 10.55 -4.29
C MET A 56 15.22 9.22 -4.29
N THR A 57 16.34 9.15 -3.58
CA THR A 57 17.11 7.91 -3.40
C THR A 57 16.32 6.87 -2.61
N ASP A 58 15.65 7.27 -1.54
CA ASP A 58 14.78 6.39 -0.75
C ASP A 58 13.63 5.82 -1.59
N ILE A 59 12.97 6.67 -2.37
CA ILE A 59 11.89 6.28 -3.26
C ILE A 59 12.37 5.28 -4.30
N SER A 60 13.49 5.56 -4.95
CA SER A 60 14.10 4.66 -5.93
C SER A 60 14.36 3.28 -5.34
N LYS A 61 14.93 3.21 -4.14
CA LYS A 61 15.19 1.95 -3.43
C LYS A 61 13.92 1.22 -3.05
N LYS A 62 12.96 1.91 -2.41
CA LYS A 62 11.71 1.30 -1.94
C LYS A 62 10.85 0.77 -3.09
N MET A 63 10.85 1.47 -4.21
CA MET A 63 10.06 1.08 -5.38
C MET A 63 10.79 0.09 -6.30
N GLY A 64 12.08 -0.17 -6.07
CA GLY A 64 12.89 -1.00 -6.96
C GLY A 64 13.03 -0.41 -8.37
N HIS A 65 13.03 0.90 -8.48
CA HIS A 65 13.10 1.62 -9.76
C HIS A 65 14.42 2.39 -9.88
N SER A 66 14.75 2.76 -11.12
CA SER A 66 15.78 3.75 -11.38
C SER A 66 15.38 5.12 -10.85
N THR A 67 16.37 5.99 -10.63
CA THR A 67 16.09 7.37 -10.20
C THR A 67 15.22 8.12 -11.23
N ALA A 68 15.43 7.89 -12.51
CA ALA A 68 14.62 8.48 -13.57
C ALA A 68 13.17 8.03 -13.53
N ALA A 69 12.92 6.73 -13.31
CA ALA A 69 11.56 6.20 -13.17
C ALA A 69 10.88 6.73 -11.91
N ALA A 70 11.58 6.78 -10.78
CA ALA A 70 11.09 7.36 -9.54
C ALA A 70 10.73 8.84 -9.71
N THR A 71 11.57 9.61 -10.40
CA THR A 71 11.30 11.02 -10.72
C THR A 71 10.02 11.17 -11.52
N GLY A 72 9.79 10.32 -12.52
CA GLY A 72 8.57 10.35 -13.33
C GLY A 72 7.31 10.07 -12.51
N LEU A 73 7.35 9.13 -11.57
CA LEU A 73 6.24 8.85 -10.65
C LEU A 73 5.94 10.07 -9.77
N VAL A 74 6.97 10.68 -9.21
CA VAL A 74 6.83 11.85 -8.34
C VAL A 74 6.33 13.08 -9.11
N ASP A 75 6.85 13.33 -10.31
CA ASP A 75 6.41 14.44 -11.16
C ASP A 75 4.90 14.41 -11.40
N ARG A 76 4.38 13.24 -11.72
CA ARG A 76 2.96 13.08 -11.96
C ARG A 76 2.14 13.27 -10.69
N LEU A 77 2.56 12.70 -9.58
CA LEU A 77 1.88 12.86 -8.29
C LEU A 77 1.90 14.30 -7.79
N GLU A 78 2.99 15.02 -8.02
CA GLU A 78 3.10 16.43 -7.70
C GLU A 78 2.16 17.27 -8.57
N LYS A 79 2.14 17.00 -9.86
CA LYS A 79 1.22 17.67 -10.81
C LYS A 79 -0.24 17.48 -10.45
N LEU A 80 -0.61 16.31 -9.93
CA LEU A 80 -1.95 16.00 -9.47
C LEU A 80 -2.25 16.54 -8.06
N GLY A 81 -1.25 17.06 -7.36
CA GLY A 81 -1.38 17.66 -6.04
C GLY A 81 -1.34 16.66 -4.88
N TYR A 82 -0.94 15.42 -5.11
CA TYR A 82 -0.87 14.39 -4.07
C TYR A 82 0.40 14.43 -3.25
N VAL A 83 1.48 14.97 -3.81
CA VAL A 83 2.76 15.13 -3.13
C VAL A 83 3.33 16.53 -3.41
N GLN A 84 4.31 16.92 -2.61
CA GLN A 84 5.09 18.12 -2.83
C GLN A 84 6.58 17.83 -2.63
N ARG A 85 7.42 18.49 -3.41
CA ARG A 85 8.86 18.50 -3.21
C ARG A 85 9.25 19.61 -2.26
N LEU A 86 10.13 19.30 -1.32
CA LEU A 86 10.73 20.23 -0.40
C LEU A 86 12.24 20.14 -0.49
N HIS A 87 12.93 21.24 -0.31
CA HIS A 87 14.38 21.23 -0.18
C HIS A 87 14.76 21.19 1.30
N ALA A 88 15.81 20.42 1.62
CA ALA A 88 16.33 20.41 2.98
C ALA A 88 16.88 21.79 3.33
N ALA A 89 16.65 22.24 4.59
CA ALA A 89 17.10 23.54 5.07
C ALA A 89 18.63 23.69 5.08
N ASP A 90 19.33 22.56 5.25
CA ASP A 90 20.80 22.49 5.33
C ASP A 90 21.48 22.22 3.97
N ASP A 91 20.77 21.67 2.99
CA ASP A 91 21.30 21.36 1.67
C ASP A 91 20.20 21.43 0.60
N ARG A 92 20.25 22.46 -0.24
CA ARG A 92 19.34 22.65 -1.38
C ARG A 92 19.42 21.57 -2.46
N ARG A 93 20.49 20.76 -2.45
CA ARG A 93 20.64 19.62 -3.37
C ARG A 93 19.80 18.43 -2.95
N LYS A 94 19.42 18.39 -1.66
CA LYS A 94 18.58 17.33 -1.10
C LYS A 94 17.10 17.65 -1.35
N VAL A 95 16.50 16.91 -2.26
CA VAL A 95 15.07 16.99 -2.52
C VAL A 95 14.36 15.92 -1.70
N MET A 96 13.41 16.36 -0.91
CA MET A 96 12.53 15.52 -0.12
C MET A 96 11.13 15.56 -0.71
N VAL A 97 10.45 14.43 -0.70
CA VAL A 97 9.07 14.29 -1.16
C VAL A 97 8.19 14.03 0.05
N GLN A 98 7.14 14.80 0.17
CA GLN A 98 6.16 14.69 1.24
C GLN A 98 4.76 14.53 0.66
N ILE A 99 3.93 13.71 1.30
CA ILE A 99 2.53 13.56 0.94
C ILE A 99 1.75 14.82 1.35
N THR A 100 0.83 15.27 0.51
CA THR A 100 -0.08 16.37 0.81
C THR A 100 -1.33 15.85 1.53
N ARG A 101 -2.15 16.77 2.05
CA ARG A 101 -3.46 16.43 2.60
C ARG A 101 -4.34 15.70 1.58
N LYS A 102 -4.34 16.13 0.34
CA LYS A 102 -5.04 15.45 -0.77
C LYS A 102 -4.56 14.03 -0.96
N GLY A 103 -3.24 13.81 -0.87
CA GLY A 103 -2.64 12.48 -0.96
C GLY A 103 -3.04 11.59 0.22
N ILE A 104 -3.03 12.10 1.44
CA ILE A 104 -3.47 11.39 2.64
C ILE A 104 -4.95 10.98 2.53
N GLU A 105 -5.80 11.88 2.07
CA GLU A 105 -7.22 11.59 1.85
C GLU A 105 -7.44 10.52 0.78
N MET A 106 -6.66 10.54 -0.28
CA MET A 106 -6.69 9.50 -1.32
C MET A 106 -6.31 8.13 -0.76
N VAL A 107 -5.20 8.03 -0.05
CA VAL A 107 -4.75 6.78 0.59
C VAL A 107 -5.80 6.28 1.57
N GLY A 108 -6.38 7.17 2.37
CA GLY A 108 -7.45 6.85 3.32
C GLY A 108 -8.69 6.26 2.65
N ARG A 109 -9.14 6.85 1.56
CA ARG A 109 -10.29 6.32 0.79
C ARG A 109 -10.03 4.93 0.23
N LEU A 110 -8.85 4.73 -0.36
CA LEU A 110 -8.48 3.43 -0.93
C LEU A 110 -8.32 2.36 0.15
N ARG A 111 -7.72 2.73 1.29
CA ARG A 111 -7.62 1.84 2.44
C ARG A 111 -9.01 1.43 2.96
N ASN A 112 -9.92 2.37 3.10
CA ASN A 112 -11.27 2.10 3.57
C ASN A 112 -12.04 1.21 2.59
N LEU A 113 -11.90 1.42 1.30
CA LEU A 113 -12.48 0.56 0.27
C LEU A 113 -12.01 -0.89 0.41
N ILE A 114 -10.72 -1.11 0.63
CA ILE A 114 -10.16 -2.44 0.87
C ILE A 114 -10.69 -3.02 2.17
N ALA A 115 -10.72 -2.23 3.25
CA ALA A 115 -11.21 -2.67 4.55
C ALA A 115 -12.70 -3.05 4.50
N ASP A 116 -13.51 -2.27 3.81
CA ASP A 116 -14.94 -2.55 3.63
C ASP A 116 -15.17 -3.85 2.86
N SER A 117 -14.40 -4.08 1.79
CA SER A 117 -14.45 -5.31 1.00
C SER A 117 -14.05 -6.53 1.83
N ILE A 118 -13.02 -6.41 2.66
CA ILE A 118 -12.61 -7.47 3.58
C ILE A 118 -13.71 -7.73 4.62
N SER A 119 -14.31 -6.67 5.17
CA SER A 119 -15.40 -6.77 6.14
C SER A 119 -16.61 -7.50 5.57
N GLU A 120 -16.99 -7.25 4.32
CA GLU A 120 -18.06 -7.97 3.65
C GLU A 120 -17.76 -9.47 3.51
N VAL A 121 -16.54 -9.82 3.11
CA VAL A 121 -16.10 -11.20 2.99
C VAL A 121 -16.14 -11.89 4.36
N MET A 122 -15.65 -11.23 5.41
CA MET A 122 -15.62 -11.78 6.76
C MET A 122 -17.02 -11.94 7.34
N ALA A 123 -17.93 -11.01 7.09
CA ALA A 123 -19.33 -11.08 7.56
C ALA A 123 -20.13 -12.19 6.87
N ALA A 124 -19.77 -12.54 5.64
CA ALA A 124 -20.42 -13.61 4.87
C ALA A 124 -19.96 -15.02 5.28
N GLN A 125 -18.91 -15.15 6.09
CA GLN A 125 -18.40 -16.41 6.58
C GLN A 125 -19.05 -16.79 7.92
N GLU A 126 -19.20 -18.09 8.15
CA GLU A 126 -19.65 -18.58 9.46
C GLU A 126 -18.65 -18.24 10.57
N SER A 127 -19.15 -18.03 11.78
CA SER A 127 -18.34 -17.69 12.95
C SER A 127 -17.19 -18.69 13.18
N GLY A 128 -15.95 -18.22 13.20
CA GLY A 128 -14.73 -19.02 13.41
C GLY A 128 -13.56 -18.60 12.53
N VAL A 129 -13.82 -18.10 11.32
CA VAL A 129 -12.74 -17.67 10.38
C VAL A 129 -11.97 -16.46 10.92
N THR A 130 -12.62 -15.62 11.70
CA THR A 130 -12.00 -14.42 12.27
C THR A 130 -10.94 -14.73 13.33
N GLU A 131 -11.14 -15.80 14.10
CA GLU A 131 -10.21 -16.21 15.15
C GLU A 131 -8.94 -16.84 14.57
N ASP A 132 -9.05 -17.51 13.42
CA ASP A 132 -7.92 -18.16 12.74
C ASP A 132 -6.99 -17.17 12.02
N ILE A 133 -7.49 -15.99 11.66
CA ILE A 133 -6.72 -14.98 10.89
C ILE A 133 -5.79 -14.14 11.80
N GLN A 134 -6.18 -13.89 13.05
CA GLN A 134 -5.43 -13.03 13.97
C GLN A 134 -3.95 -13.44 14.15
N PRO A 135 -3.61 -14.71 14.40
CA PRO A 135 -2.23 -15.13 14.55
C PRO A 135 -1.42 -14.95 13.25
N ILE A 136 -2.04 -15.23 12.10
CA ILE A 136 -1.42 -15.08 10.78
C ILE A 136 -1.14 -13.60 10.50
N TYR A 137 -2.09 -12.73 10.78
CA TYR A 137 -1.95 -11.29 10.63
C TYR A 137 -0.80 -10.73 11.48
N ALA A 138 -0.71 -11.15 12.75
CA ALA A 138 0.34 -10.73 13.66
C ALA A 138 1.74 -11.14 13.15
N GLN A 139 1.88 -12.37 12.68
CA GLN A 139 3.13 -12.89 12.12
C GLN A 139 3.55 -12.14 10.84
N LEU A 140 2.61 -11.89 9.93
CA LEU A 140 2.88 -11.15 8.70
C LEU A 140 3.28 -9.71 8.99
N ARG A 141 2.61 -9.06 9.92
CA ARG A 141 2.92 -7.70 10.33
C ARG A 141 4.32 -7.59 10.91
N GLU A 142 4.69 -8.53 11.78
CA GLU A 142 6.02 -8.60 12.38
C GLU A 142 7.11 -8.85 11.32
N PHE A 143 6.87 -9.77 10.41
CA PHE A 143 7.77 -10.07 9.30
C PHE A 143 7.99 -8.86 8.38
N ILE A 144 6.92 -8.15 8.01
CA ILE A 144 7.00 -6.95 7.17
C ILE A 144 7.75 -5.83 7.89
N ALA A 145 7.50 -5.63 9.20
CA ALA A 145 8.17 -4.61 10.00
C ALA A 145 9.67 -4.89 10.19
N SER A 146 10.12 -6.15 10.07
CA SER A 146 11.52 -6.56 10.22
C SER A 146 12.37 -6.36 8.95
N ARG A 147 11.78 -5.99 7.82
CA ARG A 147 12.43 -5.73 6.54
C ARG A 147 12.50 -4.26 6.21
#